data_6893258ff6da2d6af8be1dfcf610cb3e
#
_entry.id   6893258ff6da2d6af8be1dfcf610cb3e
#
_cell.length_a   1.000
_cell.length_b   1.000
_cell.length_c   1.000
_cell.angle_alpha   90.00
_cell.angle_beta   90.00
_cell.angle_gamma   90.00
#
_symmetry.space_group_name_H-M   'P 1'
#
loop_
_entity.id
_entity.type
_entity.pdbx_description
1 polymer ?
#
loop_
_entity_poly.entity_id
_entity_poly.type
_entity_poly.pdbx_seq_one_letter_code
_entity_poly.pdbx_strand_id
1 'polypeptide(L)'
;MNLAQLPDDAREISPGLVLRGVQPPLRLSDYRLIAFDMDSTLINIECVDEIADAVGRKTEVAAITEAAMRGEITDFKDSLRRRVALLRGVSVDELAQVYRARLRLNPGAAELVLACKAAGLKVLLVSGGFTYFADRLRDRLALD
;
A
#
# COMPACT_ATOMS: atom_id res chain seq x y z
N MET A 1 -9.22 -16.13 -1.36
CA MET A 1 -9.76 -16.41 -0.02
C MET A 1 -10.98 -17.29 -0.20
N ASN A 2 -11.02 -18.46 0.43
CA ASN A 2 -12.14 -19.38 0.27
C ASN A 2 -13.26 -18.94 1.26
N LEU A 3 -14.39 -18.45 0.74
CA LEU A 3 -15.54 -17.97 1.51
C LEU A 3 -16.13 -19.02 2.47
N ALA A 4 -15.84 -20.31 2.24
CA ALA A 4 -16.33 -21.42 3.07
C ALA A 4 -15.66 -21.53 4.47
N GLN A 5 -14.73 -20.64 4.82
CA GLN A 5 -13.97 -20.65 6.08
C GLN A 5 -13.99 -19.30 6.80
N LEU A 6 -15.04 -18.50 6.61
CA LEU A 6 -15.18 -17.25 7.36
C LEU A 6 -15.45 -17.57 8.84
N PRO A 7 -14.85 -16.84 9.79
CA PRO A 7 -15.21 -16.92 11.20
C PRO A 7 -16.70 -16.62 11.43
N ASP A 8 -17.31 -17.22 12.46
CA ASP A 8 -18.74 -17.07 12.76
C ASP A 8 -19.19 -15.61 12.98
N ASP A 9 -18.25 -14.73 13.33
CA ASP A 9 -18.48 -13.29 13.54
C ASP A 9 -18.19 -12.44 12.29
N ALA A 10 -17.84 -13.07 11.17
CA ALA A 10 -17.58 -12.38 9.90
C ALA A 10 -18.82 -12.39 9.01
N ARG A 11 -19.08 -11.26 8.36
CA ARG A 11 -20.24 -11.07 7.49
C ARG A 11 -19.81 -10.49 6.15
N GLU A 12 -20.18 -11.14 5.07
CA GLU A 12 -20.04 -10.57 3.73
C GLU A 12 -21.18 -9.55 3.49
N ILE A 13 -20.79 -8.30 3.16
CA ILE A 13 -21.73 -7.20 2.93
C ILE A 13 -22.00 -7.01 1.44
N SER A 14 -20.99 -7.24 0.63
CA SER A 14 -21.06 -7.29 -0.82
C SER A 14 -19.97 -8.23 -1.35
N PRO A 15 -20.05 -8.69 -2.59
CA PRO A 15 -19.03 -9.61 -3.14
C PRO A 15 -17.60 -9.14 -2.90
N GLY A 16 -16.84 -9.94 -2.14
CA GLY A 16 -15.45 -9.65 -1.77
C GLY A 16 -15.27 -8.69 -0.59
N LEU A 17 -16.33 -8.08 -0.02
CA LEU A 17 -16.24 -7.23 1.16
C LEU A 17 -16.76 -7.96 2.40
N VAL A 18 -15.85 -8.35 3.26
CA VAL A 18 -16.15 -9.04 4.51
C VAL A 18 -15.87 -8.12 5.69
N LEU A 19 -16.84 -7.94 6.56
CA LEU A 19 -16.69 -7.23 7.83
C LEU A 19 -16.58 -8.22 8.98
N ARG A 20 -15.71 -7.93 9.93
CA ARG A 20 -15.55 -8.67 11.17
C ARG A 20 -15.43 -7.71 12.35
N GLY A 21 -16.20 -7.95 13.40
CA GLY A 21 -16.17 -7.11 14.62
C GLY A 21 -16.71 -5.70 14.43
N VAL A 22 -17.34 -5.42 13.28
CA VAL A 22 -17.86 -4.09 12.94
C VAL A 22 -19.32 -4.21 12.50
N GLN A 23 -20.17 -3.32 13.00
CA GLN A 23 -21.61 -3.29 12.68
C GLN A 23 -21.90 -2.12 11.71
N PRO A 24 -22.48 -2.36 10.52
CA PRO A 24 -22.96 -1.28 9.66
C PRO A 24 -24.24 -0.62 10.24
N PRO A 25 -24.54 0.64 9.90
CA PRO A 25 -23.76 1.50 9.01
C PRO A 25 -22.52 2.08 9.69
N LEU A 26 -21.37 2.07 8.99
CA LEU A 26 -20.17 2.80 9.40
C LEU A 26 -20.29 4.27 8.96
N ARG A 27 -20.22 5.18 9.93
CA ARG A 27 -20.28 6.62 9.65
C ARG A 27 -18.89 7.22 9.87
N LEU A 28 -18.37 7.95 8.90
CA LEU A 28 -17.08 8.63 9.03
C LEU A 28 -17.04 9.57 10.24
N SER A 29 -18.17 10.20 10.58
CA SER A 29 -18.31 11.07 11.76
C SER A 29 -18.02 10.39 13.11
N ASP A 30 -18.04 9.07 13.16
CA ASP A 30 -17.78 8.31 14.39
C ASP A 30 -16.29 8.13 14.66
N TYR A 31 -15.45 8.51 13.69
CA TYR A 31 -14.00 8.39 13.74
C TYR A 31 -13.32 9.75 13.81
N ARG A 32 -12.05 9.77 14.21
CA ARG A 32 -11.21 10.97 14.28
C ARG A 32 -10.01 10.89 13.35
N LEU A 33 -9.66 9.68 12.95
CA LEU A 33 -8.47 9.39 12.17
C LEU A 33 -8.74 8.21 11.26
N ILE A 34 -8.15 8.26 10.06
CA ILE A 34 -7.96 7.13 9.17
C ILE A 34 -6.49 7.03 8.78
N ALA A 35 -5.95 5.84 8.78
CA ALA A 35 -4.59 5.57 8.33
C ALA A 35 -4.63 4.64 7.11
N PHE A 36 -3.92 5.03 6.06
CA PHE A 36 -3.75 4.23 4.85
C PHE A 36 -2.34 3.67 4.79
N ASP A 37 -2.20 2.42 4.38
CA ASP A 37 -0.97 1.95 3.79
C ASP A 37 -0.83 2.50 2.37
N MET A 38 0.40 2.51 1.85
CA MET A 38 0.73 3.08 0.55
C MET A 38 0.62 2.05 -0.57
N ASP A 39 1.57 1.11 -0.59
CA ASP A 39 1.77 0.17 -1.68
C ASP A 39 0.60 -0.81 -1.77
N SER A 40 0.10 -1.05 -2.98
CA SER A 40 -1.07 -1.90 -3.25
C SER A 40 -2.34 -1.57 -2.45
N THR A 41 -2.36 -0.44 -1.74
CA THR A 41 -3.50 0.05 -0.93
C THR A 41 -3.98 1.40 -1.43
N LEU A 42 -3.26 2.49 -1.15
CA LEU A 42 -3.60 3.82 -1.67
C LEU A 42 -3.23 3.96 -3.16
N ILE A 43 -2.17 3.28 -3.56
CA ILE A 43 -1.66 3.20 -4.94
C ILE A 43 -1.70 1.78 -5.48
N ASN A 44 -1.67 1.67 -6.81
CA ASN A 44 -1.81 0.42 -7.56
C ASN A 44 -0.52 -0.40 -7.70
N ILE A 45 0.60 0.05 -7.15
CA ILE A 45 1.92 -0.56 -7.34
C ILE A 45 2.60 -0.93 -6.02
N GLU A 46 3.56 -1.86 -6.11
CA GLU A 46 4.62 -2.11 -5.12
C GLU A 46 5.86 -1.32 -5.56
N CYS A 47 6.22 -0.26 -4.83
CA CYS A 47 7.28 0.66 -5.25
C CYS A 47 8.63 -0.05 -5.45
N VAL A 48 9.00 -0.98 -4.57
CA VAL A 48 10.26 -1.74 -4.69
C VAL A 48 10.30 -2.51 -6.00
N ASP A 49 9.21 -3.19 -6.35
CA ASP A 49 9.14 -4.05 -7.52
C ASP A 49 9.15 -3.22 -8.82
N GLU A 50 8.43 -2.09 -8.83
CA GLU A 50 8.38 -1.21 -10.00
C GLU A 50 9.70 -0.47 -10.25
N ILE A 51 10.43 -0.08 -9.19
CA ILE A 51 11.78 0.46 -9.32
C ILE A 51 12.72 -0.62 -9.86
N ALA A 52 12.65 -1.83 -9.30
CA ALA A 52 13.48 -2.96 -9.76
C ALA A 52 13.24 -3.29 -11.24
N ASP A 53 11.98 -3.29 -11.66
CA ASP A 53 11.60 -3.51 -13.06
C ASP A 53 12.16 -2.41 -13.97
N ALA A 54 12.06 -1.15 -13.56
CA ALA A 54 12.56 -0.01 -14.33
C ALA A 54 14.08 -0.05 -14.56
N VAL A 55 14.84 -0.68 -13.64
CA VAL A 55 16.32 -0.79 -13.72
C VAL A 55 16.80 -2.21 -14.08
N GLY A 56 15.88 -3.09 -14.52
CA GLY A 56 16.21 -4.43 -15.00
C GLY A 56 16.59 -5.44 -13.90
N ARG A 57 16.14 -5.22 -12.65
CA ARG A 57 16.45 -6.08 -11.49
C ARG A 57 15.23 -6.79 -10.91
N LYS A 58 14.15 -6.86 -11.68
CA LYS A 58 12.87 -7.46 -11.24
C LYS A 58 13.04 -8.91 -10.79
N THR A 59 13.78 -9.71 -11.55
CA THR A 59 13.96 -11.14 -11.27
C THR A 59 14.64 -11.37 -9.93
N GLU A 60 15.68 -10.59 -9.61
CA GLU A 60 16.41 -10.73 -8.35
C GLU A 60 15.54 -10.31 -7.15
N VAL A 61 14.77 -9.23 -7.28
CA VAL A 61 13.84 -8.79 -6.23
C VAL A 61 12.72 -9.81 -6.03
N ALA A 62 12.12 -10.32 -7.11
CA ALA A 62 11.09 -11.35 -7.05
C ALA A 62 11.58 -12.63 -6.35
N ALA A 63 12.80 -13.06 -6.61
CA ALA A 63 13.38 -14.25 -5.96
C ALA A 63 13.47 -14.09 -4.44
N ILE A 64 13.81 -12.89 -3.93
CA ILE A 64 13.85 -12.61 -2.49
C ILE A 64 12.42 -12.61 -1.90
N THR A 65 11.46 -12.03 -2.60
CA THR A 65 10.05 -12.02 -2.19
C THR A 65 9.50 -13.44 -2.10
N GLU A 66 9.76 -14.29 -3.10
CA GLU A 66 9.35 -15.69 -3.10
C GLU A 66 10.00 -16.49 -1.96
N ALA A 67 11.30 -16.29 -1.70
CA ALA A 67 12.00 -16.93 -0.59
C ALA A 67 11.38 -16.54 0.77
N ALA A 68 10.98 -15.28 0.93
CA ALA A 68 10.26 -14.83 2.11
C ALA A 68 8.86 -15.47 2.23
N MET A 69 8.13 -15.59 1.12
CA MET A 69 6.81 -16.23 1.11
C MET A 69 6.89 -17.74 1.41
N ARG A 70 7.98 -18.40 1.04
CA ARG A 70 8.23 -19.81 1.39
C ARG A 70 8.75 -19.99 2.83
N GLY A 71 8.96 -18.89 3.57
CA GLY A 71 9.46 -18.93 4.95
C GLY A 71 10.98 -19.17 5.07
N GLU A 72 11.71 -19.10 3.97
CA GLU A 72 13.19 -19.20 3.95
C GLU A 72 13.82 -17.92 4.53
N ILE A 73 13.15 -16.78 4.40
CA ILE A 73 13.50 -15.51 5.03
C ILE A 73 12.34 -15.17 5.96
N THR A 74 12.53 -15.35 7.26
CA THR A 74 11.48 -15.17 8.28
C THR A 74 11.39 -13.75 8.81
N ASP A 75 12.49 -12.97 8.70
CA ASP A 75 12.50 -11.57 9.14
C ASP A 75 12.12 -10.64 7.96
N PHE A 76 11.00 -9.95 8.13
CA PHE A 76 10.54 -8.94 7.17
C PHE A 76 11.59 -7.85 6.91
N LYS A 77 12.29 -7.39 7.95
CA LYS A 77 13.32 -6.35 7.81
C LYS A 77 14.51 -6.84 6.98
N ASP A 78 14.90 -8.09 7.16
CA ASP A 78 15.99 -8.69 6.37
C ASP A 78 15.57 -8.82 4.90
N SER A 79 14.38 -9.34 4.62
CA SER A 79 13.83 -9.40 3.27
C SER A 79 13.80 -8.01 2.61
N LEU A 80 13.30 -7.00 3.30
CA LEU A 80 13.23 -5.63 2.79
C LEU A 80 14.63 -5.06 2.51
N ARG A 81 15.58 -5.23 3.44
CA ARG A 81 16.97 -4.76 3.27
C ARG A 81 17.64 -5.38 2.05
N ARG A 82 17.46 -6.68 1.82
CA ARG A 82 18.01 -7.39 0.65
C ARG A 82 17.44 -6.85 -0.64
N ARG A 83 16.12 -6.65 -0.73
CA ARG A 83 15.46 -6.08 -1.90
C ARG A 83 15.92 -4.66 -2.17
N VAL A 84 15.97 -3.80 -1.15
CA VAL A 84 16.44 -2.41 -1.28
C VAL A 84 17.92 -2.33 -1.65
N ALA A 85 18.76 -3.24 -1.14
CA ALA A 85 20.19 -3.28 -1.51
C ALA A 85 20.41 -3.50 -3.02
N LEU A 86 19.53 -4.22 -3.69
CA LEU A 86 19.55 -4.41 -5.15
C LEU A 86 19.25 -3.11 -5.91
N LEU A 87 18.61 -2.14 -5.28
CA LEU A 87 18.28 -0.84 -5.89
C LEU A 87 19.40 0.20 -5.72
N ARG A 88 20.58 -0.21 -5.20
CA ARG A 88 21.71 0.71 -5.05
C ARG A 88 22.11 1.31 -6.40
N GLY A 89 22.24 2.63 -6.43
CA GLY A 89 22.63 3.38 -7.62
C GLY A 89 21.46 3.85 -8.49
N VAL A 90 20.21 3.51 -8.12
CA VAL A 90 19.04 4.07 -8.78
C VAL A 90 19.01 5.58 -8.55
N SER A 91 18.89 6.33 -9.64
CA SER A 91 18.83 7.78 -9.61
C SER A 91 17.46 8.32 -9.21
N VAL A 92 17.42 9.57 -8.77
CA VAL A 92 16.16 10.27 -8.49
C VAL A 92 15.29 10.41 -9.75
N ASP A 93 15.92 10.52 -10.93
CA ASP A 93 15.21 10.62 -12.21
C ASP A 93 14.48 9.31 -12.56
N GLU A 94 15.09 8.17 -12.26
CA GLU A 94 14.42 6.85 -12.42
C GLU A 94 13.24 6.71 -11.46
N LEU A 95 13.37 7.15 -10.19
CA LEU A 95 12.24 7.20 -9.27
C LEU A 95 11.13 8.13 -9.77
N ALA A 96 11.50 9.29 -10.33
CA ALA A 96 10.55 10.22 -10.91
C ALA A 96 9.83 9.63 -12.13
N GLN A 97 10.52 8.82 -12.93
CA GLN A 97 9.91 8.13 -14.06
C GLN A 97 8.90 7.08 -13.59
N VAL A 98 9.23 6.26 -12.58
CA VAL A 98 8.30 5.30 -11.99
C VAL A 98 7.07 6.02 -11.44
N TYR A 99 7.25 7.11 -10.67
CA TYR A 99 6.14 7.90 -10.14
C TYR A 99 5.21 8.41 -11.24
N ARG A 100 5.75 9.00 -12.31
CA ARG A 100 4.94 9.59 -13.39
C ARG A 100 4.30 8.55 -14.31
N ALA A 101 5.05 7.50 -14.67
CA ALA A 101 4.63 6.56 -15.69
C ALA A 101 3.75 5.42 -15.13
N ARG A 102 4.04 4.94 -13.92
CA ARG A 102 3.47 3.68 -13.40
C ARG A 102 2.51 3.88 -12.24
N LEU A 103 2.81 4.83 -11.32
CA LEU A 103 2.00 5.04 -10.14
C LEU A 103 0.64 5.66 -10.48
N ARG A 104 -0.43 5.00 -10.04
CA ARG A 104 -1.80 5.52 -10.06
C ARG A 104 -2.43 5.32 -8.69
N LEU A 105 -3.33 6.21 -8.31
CA LEU A 105 -4.19 5.96 -7.16
C LEU A 105 -5.14 4.81 -7.49
N ASN A 106 -5.42 3.97 -6.51
CA ASN A 106 -6.47 2.96 -6.65
C ASN A 106 -7.84 3.63 -6.85
N PRO A 107 -8.76 2.98 -7.57
CA PRO A 107 -10.10 3.51 -7.79
C PRO A 107 -10.79 3.85 -6.46
N GLY A 108 -11.35 5.06 -6.35
CA GLY A 108 -12.02 5.53 -5.15
C GLY A 108 -11.10 6.09 -4.05
N ALA A 109 -9.77 5.96 -4.17
CA ALA A 109 -8.85 6.40 -3.11
C ALA A 109 -8.90 7.93 -2.89
N ALA A 110 -8.88 8.71 -3.96
CA ALA A 110 -8.95 10.17 -3.85
C ALA A 110 -10.29 10.63 -3.27
N GLU A 111 -11.38 10.03 -3.72
CA GLU A 111 -12.74 10.31 -3.26
C GLU A 111 -12.90 9.98 -1.78
N LEU A 112 -12.37 8.83 -1.33
CA LEU A 112 -12.39 8.43 0.06
C LEU A 112 -11.60 9.40 0.94
N VAL A 113 -10.40 9.79 0.53
CA VAL A 113 -9.59 10.80 1.24
C VAL A 113 -10.36 12.12 1.39
N LEU A 114 -10.97 12.61 0.30
CA LEU A 114 -11.78 13.84 0.33
C LEU A 114 -12.98 13.71 1.28
N ALA A 115 -13.70 12.58 1.24
CA ALA A 115 -14.84 12.32 2.14
C ALA A 115 -14.40 12.28 3.60
N CYS A 116 -13.28 11.62 3.92
CA CYS A 116 -12.73 11.58 5.28
C CYS A 116 -12.37 12.98 5.79
N LYS A 117 -11.71 13.79 4.97
CA LYS A 117 -11.36 15.18 5.32
C LYS A 117 -12.62 16.04 5.51
N ALA A 118 -13.61 15.92 4.64
CA ALA A 118 -14.89 16.62 4.77
C ALA A 118 -15.64 16.23 6.05
N ALA A 119 -15.49 14.98 6.50
CA ALA A 119 -16.04 14.51 7.77
C ALA A 119 -15.18 14.90 9.01
N GLY A 120 -14.08 15.62 8.82
CA GLY A 120 -13.21 16.12 9.89
C GLY A 120 -12.20 15.10 10.42
N LEU A 121 -11.94 14.02 9.70
CA LEU A 121 -10.90 13.05 10.08
C LEU A 121 -9.51 13.57 9.76
N LYS A 122 -8.55 13.24 10.62
CA LYS A 122 -7.13 13.22 10.26
C LYS A 122 -6.87 12.08 9.29
N VAL A 123 -6.12 12.33 8.21
CA VAL A 123 -5.83 11.34 7.19
C VAL A 123 -4.34 11.11 7.10
N LEU A 124 -3.88 9.95 7.57
CA LEU A 124 -2.48 9.59 7.64
C LEU A 124 -2.09 8.60 6.56
N LEU A 125 -0.88 8.73 6.05
CA LEU A 125 -0.19 7.71 5.27
C LEU A 125 0.85 7.02 6.16
N VAL A 126 0.72 5.72 6.34
CA VAL A 126 1.64 4.90 7.15
C VAL A 126 2.20 3.81 6.26
N SER A 127 3.49 3.88 5.94
CA SER A 127 4.11 2.96 5.00
C SER A 127 5.55 2.62 5.41
N GLY A 128 5.96 1.39 5.14
CA GLY A 128 7.36 0.97 5.17
C GLY A 128 8.12 1.26 3.86
N GLY A 129 7.48 1.91 2.89
CA GLY A 129 8.02 2.20 1.56
C GLY A 129 8.95 3.43 1.53
N PHE A 130 9.22 3.91 0.33
CA PHE A 130 10.15 5.02 0.11
C PHE A 130 9.49 6.38 0.35
N THR A 131 10.15 7.22 1.13
CA THR A 131 9.74 8.61 1.39
C THR A 131 9.58 9.42 0.11
N TYR A 132 10.35 9.10 -0.93
CA TYR A 132 10.23 9.74 -2.24
C TYR A 132 8.80 9.70 -2.80
N PHE A 133 8.10 8.57 -2.67
CA PHE A 133 6.72 8.39 -3.12
C PHE A 133 5.74 8.90 -2.07
N ALA A 134 5.98 8.57 -0.80
CA ALA A 134 5.11 8.95 0.31
C ALA A 134 4.94 10.48 0.43
N ASP A 135 6.03 11.25 0.37
CA ASP A 135 5.97 12.71 0.45
C ASP A 135 5.17 13.32 -0.71
N ARG A 136 5.36 12.80 -1.93
CA ARG A 136 4.62 13.27 -3.11
C ARG A 136 3.13 12.92 -3.05
N LEU A 137 2.78 11.77 -2.50
CA LEU A 137 1.38 11.39 -2.30
C LEU A 137 0.74 12.21 -1.19
N ARG A 138 1.46 12.44 -0.08
CA ARG A 138 1.02 13.32 1.00
C ARG A 138 0.67 14.70 0.44
N ASP A 139 1.58 15.30 -0.32
CA ASP A 139 1.37 16.63 -0.89
C ASP A 139 0.23 16.64 -1.93
N ARG A 140 0.18 15.63 -2.81
CA ARG A 140 -0.85 15.49 -3.84
C ARG A 140 -2.27 15.34 -3.27
N LEU A 141 -2.41 14.61 -2.17
CA LEU A 141 -3.69 14.34 -1.51
C LEU A 141 -3.93 15.24 -0.29
N ALA A 142 -2.98 16.14 0.00
CA ALA A 142 -2.96 17.02 1.16
C ALA A 142 -3.22 16.22 2.47
N LEU A 143 -2.49 15.12 2.68
CA LEU A 143 -2.59 14.30 3.89
C LEU A 143 -1.94 15.02 5.09
N ASP A 144 -2.34 14.62 6.31
CA ASP A 144 -1.87 15.21 7.57
C ASP A 144 -0.45 14.78 7.95
#